data_61578d54d8300d9242278c84cd2020c6
#
_entry.id   61578d54d8300d9242278c84cd2020c6
#
_cell.length_a   1.000
_cell.length_b   1.000
_cell.length_c   1.000
_cell.angle_alpha   90.00
_cell.angle_beta   90.00
_cell.angle_gamma   90.00
#
_symmetry.space_group_name_H-M   'P 1'
#
loop_
_entity.id
_entity.type
_entity.pdbx_description
1 polymer ?
#
loop_
_entity_poly.entity_id
_entity_poly.type
_entity_poly.pdbx_seq_one_letter_code
_entity_poly.pdbx_strand_id
1 'polypeptide(L)'
;MARRRAPGFEIQREQILAEAALLFAQRGYASTSMNEVAERCGVSKPALYHYFKDKNELLAFICEEHLARLKAVVLEVEALGLDPEPAIRLMIRRFVEEYADAQNEHRVLTEDVKFLASEDRTRVLEGERFIVRALAAAVARMRPDLDAAGLVKPLTMLLFGMINWMFTWFKSGRRVTHAAMAPIVADLFFGGLGAVAETAPLALESEGDKDGGTRRGLDH
;
A
#
# COMPACT_ATOMS: atom_id res chain seq x y z
N MET A 1 2.92 19.18 -29.57
CA MET A 1 3.51 17.86 -29.91
C MET A 1 4.61 17.56 -28.91
N ALA A 2 4.39 16.62 -27.99
CA ALA A 2 5.41 16.22 -27.03
C ALA A 2 6.55 15.47 -27.76
N ARG A 3 7.76 15.98 -27.66
CA ARG A 3 8.96 15.39 -28.23
C ARG A 3 9.17 14.02 -27.58
N ARG A 4 9.03 12.95 -28.34
CA ARG A 4 9.30 11.55 -27.87
C ARG A 4 10.73 11.52 -27.34
N ARG A 5 10.89 11.33 -26.03
CA ARG A 5 12.22 11.18 -25.40
C ARG A 5 12.93 9.97 -26.01
N ALA A 6 14.24 10.03 -26.16
CA ALA A 6 15.04 8.94 -26.74
C ALA A 6 14.89 7.67 -25.87
N PRO A 7 14.84 6.46 -26.45
CA PRO A 7 14.67 5.21 -25.70
C PRO A 7 15.69 5.02 -24.57
N GLY A 8 16.94 5.50 -24.74
CA GLY A 8 17.96 5.45 -23.71
C GLY A 8 17.67 6.36 -22.50
N PHE A 9 16.85 7.41 -22.65
CA PHE A 9 16.48 8.27 -21.54
C PHE A 9 15.54 7.55 -20.55
N GLU A 10 14.55 6.85 -21.05
CA GLU A 10 13.59 6.12 -20.18
C GLU A 10 14.26 4.95 -19.47
N ILE A 11 15.12 4.19 -20.17
CA ILE A 11 15.89 3.08 -19.55
C ILE A 11 16.77 3.60 -18.40
N GLN A 12 17.48 4.71 -18.62
CA GLN A 12 18.31 5.31 -17.57
C GLN A 12 17.47 5.85 -16.41
N ARG A 13 16.30 6.42 -16.71
CA ARG A 13 15.38 6.91 -15.69
C ARG A 13 14.86 5.78 -14.79
N GLU A 14 14.42 4.66 -15.38
CA GLU A 14 13.98 3.45 -14.67
C GLU A 14 15.11 2.88 -13.80
N GLN A 15 16.34 2.82 -14.33
CA GLN A 15 17.51 2.37 -13.57
C GLN A 15 17.78 3.28 -12.36
N ILE A 16 17.67 4.60 -12.51
CA ILE A 16 17.85 5.54 -11.40
C ILE A 16 16.78 5.32 -10.33
N LEU A 17 15.51 5.11 -10.71
CA LEU A 17 14.43 4.85 -9.77
C LEU A 17 14.65 3.55 -8.99
N ALA A 18 15.05 2.47 -9.67
CA ALA A 18 15.33 1.19 -9.03
C ALA A 18 16.49 1.27 -8.02
N GLU A 19 17.60 1.92 -8.40
CA GLU A 19 18.75 2.09 -7.50
C GLU A 19 18.44 3.04 -6.33
N ALA A 20 17.63 4.09 -6.57
CA ALA A 20 17.16 4.96 -5.50
C ALA A 20 16.21 4.22 -4.53
N ALA A 21 15.29 3.41 -5.04
CA ALA A 21 14.40 2.59 -4.22
C ALA A 21 15.20 1.60 -3.35
N LEU A 22 16.23 0.97 -3.92
CA LEU A 22 17.14 0.08 -3.19
C LEU A 22 17.85 0.83 -2.05
N LEU A 23 18.41 2.01 -2.31
CA LEU A 23 19.09 2.81 -1.29
C LEU A 23 18.12 3.28 -0.19
N PHE A 24 16.94 3.76 -0.55
CA PHE A 24 15.91 4.18 0.40
C PHE A 24 15.46 3.00 1.27
N ALA A 25 15.21 1.84 0.68
CA ALA A 25 14.82 0.64 1.41
C ALA A 25 15.89 0.11 2.37
N GLN A 26 17.19 0.24 2.00
CA GLN A 26 18.30 -0.29 2.81
C GLN A 26 18.76 0.67 3.91
N ARG A 27 18.82 1.97 3.62
CA ARG A 27 19.41 3.00 4.50
C ARG A 27 18.40 3.98 5.06
N GLY A 28 17.17 3.96 4.54
CA GLY A 28 16.13 4.94 4.81
C GLY A 28 16.24 6.17 3.92
N TYR A 29 15.08 6.73 3.56
CA TYR A 29 14.98 7.96 2.75
C TYR A 29 15.77 9.12 3.37
N ALA A 30 15.62 9.38 4.67
CA ALA A 30 16.26 10.52 5.33
C ALA A 30 17.79 10.47 5.21
N SER A 31 18.38 9.28 5.36
CA SER A 31 19.83 9.06 5.40
C SER A 31 20.48 8.97 4.00
N THR A 32 19.69 8.91 2.93
CA THR A 32 20.20 8.81 1.55
C THR A 32 20.27 10.19 0.90
N SER A 33 21.36 10.49 0.22
CA SER A 33 21.58 11.73 -0.52
C SER A 33 21.51 11.54 -2.04
N MET A 34 21.23 12.62 -2.78
CA MET A 34 21.28 12.61 -4.25
C MET A 34 22.68 12.27 -4.80
N ASN A 35 23.74 12.56 -4.06
CA ASN A 35 25.10 12.21 -4.47
C ASN A 35 25.31 10.67 -4.43
N GLU A 36 24.84 10.01 -3.37
CA GLU A 36 24.92 8.54 -3.26
C GLU A 36 24.09 7.86 -4.35
N VAL A 37 22.92 8.40 -4.70
CA VAL A 37 22.13 7.91 -5.83
C VAL A 37 22.90 8.05 -7.15
N ALA A 38 23.51 9.24 -7.42
CA ALA A 38 24.28 9.47 -8.63
C ALA A 38 25.48 8.52 -8.73
N GLU A 39 26.23 8.34 -7.64
CA GLU A 39 27.35 7.43 -7.54
C GLU A 39 26.94 5.98 -7.81
N ARG A 40 25.84 5.55 -7.20
CA ARG A 40 25.29 4.20 -7.34
C ARG A 40 24.87 3.91 -8.80
N CYS A 41 24.29 4.90 -9.47
CA CYS A 41 23.86 4.80 -10.87
C CYS A 41 25.01 4.97 -11.88
N GLY A 42 26.23 5.32 -11.43
CA GLY A 42 27.36 5.61 -12.32
C GLY A 42 27.15 6.87 -13.18
N VAL A 43 26.34 7.81 -12.72
CA VAL A 43 26.07 9.08 -13.42
C VAL A 43 26.66 10.26 -12.64
N SER A 44 26.96 11.36 -13.36
CA SER A 44 27.36 12.61 -12.68
C SER A 44 26.16 13.23 -11.96
N LYS A 45 26.44 13.98 -10.87
CA LYS A 45 25.40 14.73 -10.14
C LYS A 45 24.57 15.64 -11.05
N PRO A 46 25.15 16.46 -11.96
CA PRO A 46 24.36 17.23 -12.92
C PRO A 46 23.47 16.38 -13.84
N ALA A 47 23.96 15.20 -14.26
CA ALA A 47 23.16 14.28 -15.06
C ALA A 47 21.95 13.75 -14.27
N LEU A 48 22.11 13.39 -12.99
CA LEU A 48 20.98 12.97 -12.14
C LEU A 48 19.93 14.08 -12.00
N TYR A 49 20.35 15.33 -11.78
CA TYR A 49 19.45 16.48 -11.69
C TYR A 49 18.72 16.81 -13.01
N HIS A 50 19.20 16.28 -14.11
CA HIS A 50 18.49 16.37 -15.40
C HIS A 50 17.28 15.44 -15.47
N TYR A 51 17.29 14.33 -14.71
CA TYR A 51 16.17 13.39 -14.61
C TYR A 51 15.19 13.75 -13.49
N PHE A 52 15.72 14.14 -12.33
CA PHE A 52 14.93 14.40 -11.11
C PHE A 52 15.47 15.65 -10.41
N LYS A 53 14.59 16.61 -10.18
CA LYS A 53 14.97 17.93 -9.59
C LYS A 53 15.50 17.81 -8.16
N ASP A 54 15.00 16.84 -7.38
CA ASP A 54 15.37 16.63 -5.99
C ASP A 54 15.02 15.23 -5.52
N LYS A 55 15.40 14.92 -4.28
CA LYS A 55 15.16 13.63 -3.64
C LYS A 55 13.67 13.35 -3.40
N ASN A 56 12.87 14.39 -3.18
CA ASN A 56 11.44 14.24 -2.95
C ASN A 56 10.70 13.83 -4.24
N GLU A 57 11.12 14.39 -5.38
CA GLU A 57 10.60 13.97 -6.68
C GLU A 57 10.95 12.51 -6.99
N LEU A 58 12.18 12.06 -6.68
CA LEU A 58 12.55 10.64 -6.76
C LEU A 58 11.61 9.76 -5.93
N LEU A 59 11.36 10.12 -4.68
CA LEU A 59 10.46 9.38 -3.78
C LEU A 59 9.05 9.34 -4.35
N ALA A 60 8.54 10.48 -4.85
CA ALA A 60 7.21 10.55 -5.43
C ALA A 60 7.06 9.60 -6.63
N PHE A 61 8.02 9.61 -7.56
CA PHE A 61 7.98 8.74 -8.73
C PHE A 61 8.10 7.25 -8.36
N ILE A 62 8.96 6.87 -7.40
CA ILE A 62 9.05 5.48 -6.92
C ILE A 62 7.67 5.02 -6.41
N CYS A 63 7.03 5.81 -5.57
CA CYS A 63 5.71 5.48 -5.03
C CYS A 63 4.62 5.44 -6.12
N GLU A 64 4.58 6.44 -6.99
CA GLU A 64 3.57 6.57 -8.05
C GLU A 64 3.68 5.45 -9.08
N GLU A 65 4.89 5.08 -9.50
CA GLU A 65 5.09 4.00 -10.47
C GLU A 65 4.74 2.63 -9.88
N HIS A 66 5.10 2.37 -8.62
CA HIS A 66 4.67 1.15 -7.94
C HIS A 66 3.15 1.08 -7.82
N LEU A 67 2.50 2.16 -7.39
CA LEU A 67 1.04 2.23 -7.34
C LEU A 67 0.38 2.09 -8.72
N ALA A 68 1.01 2.59 -9.78
CA ALA A 68 0.48 2.43 -11.14
C ALA A 68 0.44 0.94 -11.55
N ARG A 69 1.46 0.14 -11.20
CA ARG A 69 1.46 -1.31 -11.42
C ARG A 69 0.36 -2.01 -10.62
N LEU A 70 0.20 -1.66 -9.34
CA LEU A 70 -0.86 -2.23 -8.50
C LEU A 70 -2.27 -1.86 -9.00
N LYS A 71 -2.46 -0.64 -9.49
CA LYS A 71 -3.72 -0.22 -10.14
C LYS A 71 -3.97 -0.99 -11.42
N ALA A 72 -2.95 -1.23 -12.23
CA ALA A 72 -3.08 -2.03 -13.44
C ALA A 72 -3.56 -3.44 -13.11
N VAL A 73 -3.02 -4.08 -12.07
CA VAL A 73 -3.51 -5.39 -11.57
C VAL A 73 -5.02 -5.34 -11.27
N VAL A 74 -5.48 -4.31 -10.55
CA VAL A 74 -6.91 -4.16 -10.24
C VAL A 74 -7.76 -4.08 -11.50
N LEU A 75 -7.38 -3.17 -12.42
CA LEU A 75 -8.12 -2.95 -13.66
C LEU A 75 -8.15 -4.18 -14.56
N GLU A 76 -7.04 -4.90 -14.67
CA GLU A 76 -6.95 -6.15 -15.42
C GLU A 76 -7.88 -7.23 -14.83
N VAL A 77 -7.90 -7.38 -13.50
CA VAL A 77 -8.78 -8.38 -12.85
C VAL A 77 -10.25 -7.98 -12.98
N GLU A 78 -10.59 -6.70 -12.83
CA GLU A 78 -11.96 -6.21 -13.03
C GLU A 78 -12.44 -6.44 -14.47
N ALA A 79 -11.57 -6.25 -15.46
CA ALA A 79 -11.89 -6.47 -16.87
C ALA A 79 -12.22 -7.94 -17.20
N LEU A 80 -11.79 -8.90 -16.38
CA LEU A 80 -12.12 -10.32 -16.56
C LEU A 80 -13.57 -10.65 -16.18
N GLY A 81 -14.28 -9.78 -15.48
CA GLY A 81 -15.68 -9.98 -15.09
C GLY A 81 -15.91 -11.21 -14.19
N LEU A 82 -14.93 -11.57 -13.39
CA LEU A 82 -14.99 -12.74 -12.51
C LEU A 82 -15.99 -12.54 -11.36
N ASP A 83 -16.50 -13.65 -10.83
CA ASP A 83 -17.19 -13.64 -9.55
C ASP A 83 -16.28 -13.11 -8.44
N PRO A 84 -16.85 -12.53 -7.35
CA PRO A 84 -16.06 -11.82 -6.34
C PRO A 84 -14.93 -12.64 -5.71
N GLU A 85 -15.15 -13.88 -5.31
CA GLU A 85 -14.12 -14.72 -4.69
C GLU A 85 -12.96 -15.03 -5.65
N PRO A 86 -13.17 -15.56 -6.87
CA PRO A 86 -12.10 -15.72 -7.85
C PRO A 86 -11.35 -14.41 -8.15
N ALA A 87 -12.06 -13.27 -8.24
CA ALA A 87 -11.44 -11.97 -8.45
C ALA A 87 -10.50 -11.58 -7.31
N ILE A 88 -10.95 -11.70 -6.05
CA ILE A 88 -10.13 -11.40 -4.87
C ILE A 88 -8.92 -12.35 -4.79
N ARG A 89 -9.11 -13.65 -5.02
CA ARG A 89 -8.00 -14.62 -5.06
C ARG A 89 -6.96 -14.27 -6.10
N LEU A 90 -7.40 -13.83 -7.28
CA LEU A 90 -6.50 -13.41 -8.35
C LEU A 90 -5.78 -12.10 -7.99
N MET A 91 -6.47 -11.12 -7.40
CA MET A 91 -5.84 -9.89 -6.91
C MET A 91 -4.77 -10.17 -5.85
N ILE A 92 -5.07 -11.02 -4.85
CA ILE A 92 -4.11 -11.43 -3.82
C ILE A 92 -2.86 -12.02 -4.47
N ARG A 93 -3.02 -12.96 -5.39
CA ARG A 93 -1.90 -13.59 -6.09
C ARG A 93 -1.05 -12.56 -6.83
N ARG A 94 -1.66 -11.72 -7.64
CA ARG A 94 -0.96 -10.71 -8.44
C ARG A 94 -0.27 -9.64 -7.58
N PHE A 95 -0.89 -9.23 -6.46
CA PHE A 95 -0.25 -8.31 -5.51
C PHE A 95 0.97 -8.95 -4.84
N VAL A 96 0.87 -10.20 -4.42
CA VAL A 96 2.01 -10.93 -3.83
C VAL A 96 3.15 -11.10 -4.85
N GLU A 97 2.84 -11.37 -6.11
CA GLU A 97 3.82 -11.44 -7.21
C GLU A 97 4.47 -10.07 -7.42
N GLU A 98 3.68 -9.00 -7.56
CA GLU A 98 4.20 -7.63 -7.74
C GLU A 98 5.07 -7.16 -6.55
N TYR A 99 4.67 -7.50 -5.32
CA TYR A 99 5.48 -7.19 -4.13
C TYR A 99 6.78 -8.00 -4.07
N ALA A 100 6.80 -9.20 -4.61
CA ALA A 100 8.01 -10.01 -4.71
C ALA A 100 9.01 -9.42 -5.71
N ASP A 101 8.51 -8.92 -6.83
CA ASP A 101 9.31 -8.35 -7.91
C ASP A 101 9.78 -6.92 -7.59
N ALA A 102 9.00 -6.17 -6.81
CA ALA A 102 9.26 -4.75 -6.46
C ALA A 102 9.36 -4.53 -4.94
N GLN A 103 10.15 -5.37 -4.24
CA GLN A 103 10.24 -5.35 -2.77
C GLN A 103 10.73 -4.01 -2.22
N ASN A 104 11.71 -3.38 -2.88
CA ASN A 104 12.27 -2.11 -2.43
C ASN A 104 11.25 -0.97 -2.59
N GLU A 105 10.60 -0.90 -3.74
CA GLU A 105 9.57 0.09 -4.06
C GLU A 105 8.36 -0.06 -3.12
N HIS A 106 7.95 -1.31 -2.85
CA HIS A 106 6.86 -1.58 -1.92
C HIS A 106 7.20 -1.16 -0.50
N ARG A 107 8.44 -1.43 -0.06
CA ARG A 107 8.92 -0.98 1.24
C ARG A 107 8.96 0.54 1.35
N VAL A 108 9.49 1.22 0.33
CA VAL A 108 9.53 2.69 0.25
C VAL A 108 8.12 3.27 0.30
N LEU A 109 7.16 2.72 -0.45
CA LEU A 109 5.76 3.13 -0.39
C LEU A 109 5.19 2.97 1.02
N THR A 110 5.50 1.87 1.71
CA THR A 110 4.93 1.59 3.03
C THR A 110 5.55 2.44 4.15
N GLU A 111 6.85 2.71 4.10
CA GLU A 111 7.60 3.34 5.20
C GLU A 111 7.85 4.84 5.01
N ASP A 112 7.99 5.31 3.75
CA ASP A 112 8.55 6.63 3.45
C ASP A 112 7.55 7.66 2.90
N VAL A 113 6.30 7.30 2.64
CA VAL A 113 5.22 8.24 2.19
C VAL A 113 5.08 9.46 3.09
N LYS A 114 5.41 9.32 4.37
CA LYS A 114 5.39 10.43 5.34
C LYS A 114 6.34 11.59 5.01
N PHE A 115 7.38 11.34 4.19
CA PHE A 115 8.36 12.35 3.77
C PHE A 115 7.97 13.07 2.48
N LEU A 116 6.92 12.63 1.79
CA LEU A 116 6.44 13.29 0.58
C LEU A 116 5.92 14.70 0.85
N ALA A 117 6.12 15.60 -0.11
CA ALA A 117 5.46 16.89 -0.13
C ALA A 117 3.92 16.71 -0.16
N SER A 118 3.18 17.70 0.34
CA SER A 118 1.73 17.59 0.54
C SER A 118 0.96 17.16 -0.71
N GLU A 119 1.30 17.73 -1.88
CA GLU A 119 0.62 17.41 -3.15
C GLU A 119 0.93 15.99 -3.60
N ASP A 120 2.21 15.59 -3.58
CA ASP A 120 2.66 14.25 -3.96
C ASP A 120 2.05 13.19 -3.03
N ARG A 121 2.07 13.48 -1.73
CA ARG A 121 1.44 12.60 -0.73
C ARG A 121 -0.05 12.41 -0.99
N THR A 122 -0.76 13.47 -1.35
CA THR A 122 -2.19 13.38 -1.67
C THR A 122 -2.41 12.45 -2.86
N ARG A 123 -1.63 12.58 -3.95
CA ARG A 123 -1.74 11.71 -5.13
C ARG A 123 -1.44 10.24 -4.80
N VAL A 124 -0.40 10.00 -4.01
CA VAL A 124 -0.04 8.64 -3.57
C VAL A 124 -1.17 8.03 -2.74
N LEU A 125 -1.67 8.73 -1.72
CA LEU A 125 -2.78 8.26 -0.89
C LEU A 125 -4.08 8.04 -1.68
N GLU A 126 -4.36 8.83 -2.70
CA GLU A 126 -5.50 8.61 -3.61
C GLU A 126 -5.32 7.32 -4.41
N GLY A 127 -4.09 7.03 -4.82
CA GLY A 127 -3.75 5.76 -5.47
C GLY A 127 -4.00 4.55 -4.59
N GLU A 128 -3.55 4.60 -3.35
CA GLU A 128 -3.81 3.54 -2.36
C GLU A 128 -5.30 3.37 -2.09
N ARG A 129 -6.03 4.48 -1.92
CA ARG A 129 -7.49 4.44 -1.72
C ARG A 129 -8.23 3.82 -2.91
N PHE A 130 -7.76 4.00 -4.13
CA PHE A 130 -8.34 3.35 -5.30
C PHE A 130 -8.24 1.82 -5.18
N ILE A 131 -7.06 1.30 -4.87
CA ILE A 131 -6.80 -0.14 -4.72
C ILE A 131 -7.64 -0.73 -3.59
N VAL A 132 -7.66 -0.05 -2.43
CA VAL A 132 -8.47 -0.48 -1.27
C VAL A 132 -9.96 -0.50 -1.60
N ARG A 133 -10.49 0.51 -2.30
CA ARG A 133 -11.91 0.56 -2.69
C ARG A 133 -12.29 -0.56 -3.65
N ALA A 134 -11.45 -0.87 -4.63
CA ALA A 134 -11.72 -1.96 -5.56
C ALA A 134 -11.86 -3.31 -4.85
N LEU A 135 -10.93 -3.61 -3.95
CA LEU A 135 -10.97 -4.85 -3.17
C LEU A 135 -12.16 -4.86 -2.20
N ALA A 136 -12.43 -3.72 -1.53
CA ALA A 136 -13.59 -3.58 -0.65
C ALA A 136 -14.91 -3.81 -1.39
N ALA A 137 -15.06 -3.28 -2.62
CA ALA A 137 -16.24 -3.50 -3.43
C ALA A 137 -16.44 -5.00 -3.81
N ALA A 138 -15.35 -5.74 -4.03
CA ALA A 138 -15.44 -7.18 -4.26
C ALA A 138 -15.87 -7.93 -2.99
N VAL A 139 -15.35 -7.56 -1.82
CA VAL A 139 -15.77 -8.13 -0.52
C VAL A 139 -17.23 -7.81 -0.22
N ALA A 140 -17.69 -6.58 -0.48
CA ALA A 140 -19.09 -6.17 -0.29
C ALA A 140 -20.06 -6.99 -1.16
N ARG A 141 -19.68 -7.31 -2.40
CA ARG A 141 -20.50 -8.18 -3.26
C ARG A 141 -20.60 -9.61 -2.74
N MET A 142 -19.58 -10.12 -2.04
CA MET A 142 -19.63 -11.45 -1.42
C MET A 142 -20.45 -11.48 -0.14
N ARG A 143 -20.35 -10.41 0.67
CA ARG A 143 -20.92 -10.32 2.01
C ARG A 143 -21.64 -8.98 2.20
N PRO A 144 -22.82 -8.82 1.55
CA PRO A 144 -23.64 -7.60 1.68
C PRO A 144 -24.06 -7.32 3.12
N ASP A 145 -24.18 -8.35 3.95
CA ASP A 145 -24.46 -8.25 5.40
C ASP A 145 -23.33 -7.49 6.13
N LEU A 146 -22.09 -7.80 5.81
CA LEU A 146 -20.91 -7.13 6.39
C LEU A 146 -20.75 -5.70 5.87
N ASP A 147 -21.19 -5.42 4.65
CA ASP A 147 -21.22 -4.05 4.12
C ASP A 147 -22.22 -3.19 4.89
N ALA A 148 -23.42 -3.69 5.10
CA ALA A 148 -24.44 -3.04 5.91
C ALA A 148 -23.97 -2.77 7.36
N ALA A 149 -23.15 -3.67 7.93
CA ALA A 149 -22.55 -3.53 9.24
C ALA A 149 -21.30 -2.64 9.27
N GLY A 150 -20.83 -2.11 8.13
CA GLY A 150 -19.62 -1.28 8.03
C GLY A 150 -18.30 -2.03 8.21
N LEU A 151 -18.33 -3.38 8.13
CA LEU A 151 -17.16 -4.23 8.39
C LEU A 151 -16.29 -4.49 7.15
N VAL A 152 -16.77 -4.20 5.95
CA VAL A 152 -16.04 -4.45 4.70
C VAL A 152 -14.69 -3.75 4.68
N LYS A 153 -14.63 -2.46 5.05
CA LYS A 153 -13.37 -1.71 5.06
C LYS A 153 -12.37 -2.26 6.09
N PRO A 154 -12.72 -2.51 7.37
CA PRO A 154 -11.83 -3.18 8.32
C PRO A 154 -11.29 -4.52 7.81
N LEU A 155 -12.14 -5.38 7.25
CA LEU A 155 -11.76 -6.69 6.71
C LEU A 155 -10.80 -6.57 5.53
N THR A 156 -11.05 -5.62 4.63
CA THR A 156 -10.14 -5.30 3.53
C THR A 156 -8.78 -4.82 4.05
N MET A 157 -8.75 -3.98 5.08
CA MET A 157 -7.51 -3.53 5.70
C MET A 157 -6.74 -4.64 6.42
N LEU A 158 -7.44 -5.61 7.03
CA LEU A 158 -6.81 -6.81 7.60
C LEU A 158 -6.16 -7.66 6.50
N LEU A 159 -6.82 -7.83 5.35
CA LEU A 159 -6.22 -8.51 4.20
C LEU A 159 -4.95 -7.80 3.72
N PHE A 160 -5.00 -6.47 3.55
CA PHE A 160 -3.79 -5.71 3.21
C PHE A 160 -2.71 -5.81 4.30
N GLY A 161 -3.08 -5.86 5.58
CA GLY A 161 -2.14 -6.13 6.66
C GLY A 161 -1.39 -7.45 6.49
N MET A 162 -2.08 -8.51 6.06
CA MET A 162 -1.45 -9.81 5.79
C MET A 162 -0.46 -9.74 4.62
N ILE A 163 -0.82 -9.13 3.49
CA ILE A 163 0.03 -9.12 2.30
C ILE A 163 1.11 -8.04 2.35
N ASN A 164 0.79 -6.83 2.81
CA ASN A 164 1.75 -5.73 2.82
C ASN A 164 2.86 -5.91 3.85
N TRP A 165 2.61 -6.65 4.94
CA TRP A 165 3.62 -6.88 5.98
C TRP A 165 4.61 -8.00 5.65
N MET A 166 4.35 -8.79 4.61
CA MET A 166 5.18 -9.94 4.23
C MET A 166 6.64 -9.55 3.95
N PHE A 167 6.91 -8.38 3.38
CA PHE A 167 8.28 -7.95 3.07
C PHE A 167 9.18 -7.82 4.31
N THR A 168 8.60 -7.67 5.49
CA THR A 168 9.36 -7.48 6.73
C THR A 168 9.96 -8.77 7.27
N TRP A 169 9.29 -9.90 7.08
CA TRP A 169 9.67 -11.17 7.70
C TRP A 169 9.80 -12.34 6.71
N PHE A 170 9.07 -12.31 5.60
CA PHE A 170 9.07 -13.42 4.66
C PHE A 170 10.27 -13.36 3.72
N LYS A 171 11.06 -14.44 3.71
CA LYS A 171 12.15 -14.66 2.75
C LYS A 171 11.82 -15.90 1.93
N SER A 172 11.69 -15.73 0.62
CA SER A 172 11.48 -16.85 -0.29
C SER A 172 12.60 -17.88 -0.17
N GLY A 173 12.24 -19.14 -0.08
CA GLY A 173 13.17 -20.25 0.07
C GLY A 173 12.72 -21.49 -0.68
N ARG A 174 13.51 -22.58 -0.54
CA ARG A 174 13.24 -23.83 -1.25
C ARG A 174 11.87 -24.45 -0.94
N ARG A 175 11.33 -24.26 0.28
CA ARG A 175 10.08 -24.89 0.74
C ARG A 175 8.86 -24.01 0.49
N VAL A 176 9.01 -22.69 0.63
CA VAL A 176 7.91 -21.74 0.49
C VAL A 176 8.40 -20.58 -0.37
N THR A 177 7.71 -20.33 -1.47
CA THR A 177 7.96 -19.21 -2.38
C THR A 177 6.90 -18.13 -2.17
N HIS A 178 7.12 -16.93 -2.72
CA HIS A 178 6.09 -15.88 -2.73
C HIS A 178 4.80 -16.38 -3.41
N ALA A 179 4.92 -17.09 -4.52
CA ALA A 179 3.77 -17.68 -5.20
C ALA A 179 2.98 -18.67 -4.32
N ALA A 180 3.67 -19.42 -3.44
CA ALA A 180 3.04 -20.33 -2.49
C ALA A 180 2.35 -19.61 -1.32
N MET A 181 2.75 -18.38 -1.00
CA MET A 181 2.11 -17.59 0.05
C MET A 181 0.74 -17.04 -0.35
N ALA A 182 0.54 -16.73 -1.63
CA ALA A 182 -0.73 -16.15 -2.08
C ALA A 182 -1.97 -17.01 -1.78
N PRO A 183 -2.01 -18.33 -2.09
CA PRO A 183 -3.13 -19.17 -1.71
C PRO A 183 -3.29 -19.30 -0.18
N ILE A 184 -2.20 -19.32 0.60
CA ILE A 184 -2.28 -19.38 2.07
C ILE A 184 -2.98 -18.12 2.61
N VAL A 185 -2.60 -16.93 2.14
CA VAL A 185 -3.27 -15.67 2.53
C VAL A 185 -4.74 -15.68 2.13
N ALA A 186 -5.04 -16.13 0.90
CA ALA A 186 -6.42 -16.21 0.42
C ALA A 186 -7.25 -17.18 1.28
N ASP A 187 -6.74 -18.38 1.56
CA ASP A 187 -7.47 -19.39 2.34
C ASP A 187 -7.69 -18.93 3.79
N LEU A 188 -6.71 -18.29 4.41
CA LEU A 188 -6.88 -17.69 5.74
C LEU A 188 -7.93 -16.57 5.73
N PHE A 189 -7.90 -15.71 4.72
CA PHE A 189 -8.87 -14.63 4.60
C PHE A 189 -10.28 -15.17 4.40
N PHE A 190 -10.50 -16.07 3.45
CA PHE A 190 -11.83 -16.61 3.17
C PHE A 190 -12.33 -17.55 4.27
N GLY A 191 -11.46 -18.35 4.86
CA GLY A 191 -11.81 -19.20 6.00
C GLY A 191 -12.24 -18.39 7.22
N GLY A 192 -11.56 -17.27 7.49
CA GLY A 192 -11.95 -16.32 8.53
C GLY A 192 -13.20 -15.49 8.18
N LEU A 193 -13.31 -15.06 6.93
CA LEU A 193 -14.42 -14.22 6.47
C LEU A 193 -15.79 -14.87 6.65
N GLY A 194 -15.87 -16.20 6.47
CA GLY A 194 -17.10 -16.97 6.69
C GLY A 194 -17.55 -17.00 8.15
N ALA A 195 -16.61 -16.87 9.09
CA ALA A 195 -16.89 -16.88 10.52
C ALA A 195 -17.23 -15.49 11.09
N VAL A 196 -16.99 -14.41 10.35
CA VAL A 196 -17.34 -13.06 10.78
C VAL A 196 -18.86 -12.90 10.78
N ALA A 197 -19.43 -12.70 11.97
CA ALA A 197 -20.83 -12.39 12.13
C ALA A 197 -21.03 -10.87 12.24
N GLU A 198 -22.23 -10.42 11.89
CA GLU A 198 -22.67 -9.08 12.22
C GLU A 198 -22.71 -8.95 13.76
N THR A 199 -21.68 -8.33 14.32
CA THR A 199 -21.74 -7.92 15.73
C THR A 199 -22.53 -6.62 15.78
N ALA A 200 -23.61 -6.59 16.56
CA ALA A 200 -24.24 -5.33 16.91
C ALA A 200 -23.12 -4.36 17.36
N PRO A 201 -23.12 -3.10 16.90
CA PRO A 201 -22.12 -2.14 17.33
C PRO A 201 -22.09 -2.17 18.85
N LEU A 202 -20.91 -2.42 19.44
CA LEU A 202 -20.71 -2.25 20.87
C LEU A 202 -21.23 -0.86 21.18
N ALA A 203 -22.37 -0.78 21.89
CA ALA A 203 -22.88 0.49 22.36
C ALA A 203 -21.73 1.08 23.17
N LEU A 204 -21.15 2.16 22.66
CA LEU A 204 -20.28 2.99 23.47
C LEU A 204 -21.17 3.37 24.65
N GLU A 205 -20.90 2.77 25.81
CA GLU A 205 -21.52 3.22 27.05
C GLU A 205 -21.23 4.71 27.10
N SER A 206 -22.24 5.52 26.85
CA SER A 206 -22.19 6.95 27.11
C SER A 206 -21.83 7.06 28.59
N GLU A 207 -20.60 7.49 28.87
CA GLU A 207 -20.23 7.89 30.21
C GLU A 207 -21.31 8.89 30.68
N GLY A 208 -22.23 8.36 31.49
CA GLY A 208 -23.34 9.09 32.06
C GLY A 208 -22.76 10.28 32.80
N ASP A 209 -23.21 11.41 32.35
CA ASP A 209 -23.25 12.67 33.05
C ASP A 209 -23.57 12.45 34.56
N LYS A 210 -22.52 12.34 35.37
CA LYS A 210 -22.63 12.44 36.82
C LYS A 210 -22.40 13.87 37.24
N ASP A 211 -23.25 14.76 36.73
CA ASP A 211 -23.48 16.04 37.37
C ASP A 211 -24.68 15.89 38.32
N GLY A 212 -24.41 15.58 39.55
CA GLY A 212 -25.33 15.46 40.66
C GLY A 212 -24.85 16.31 41.80
N GLY A 213 -25.15 17.60 41.71
CA GLY A 213 -24.83 18.57 42.74
C GLY A 213 -25.35 18.16 44.12
N THR A 214 -24.56 18.41 45.14
CA THR A 214 -25.05 18.72 46.45
C THR A 214 -24.14 19.74 47.12
N ARG A 215 -24.44 21.00 46.92
CA ARG A 215 -23.98 22.04 47.83
C ARG A 215 -24.65 21.77 49.17
N ARG A 216 -23.87 21.52 50.22
CA ARG A 216 -24.21 21.80 51.60
C ARG A 216 -23.05 22.62 52.18
N GLY A 217 -23.42 23.87 52.49
CA GLY A 217 -22.60 24.74 53.29
C GLY A 217 -22.52 24.23 54.72
N LEU A 218 -21.44 24.57 55.39
CA LEU A 218 -21.36 24.74 56.85
C LEU A 218 -20.32 25.83 57.09
N ASP A 219 -20.84 26.89 57.68
CA ASP A 219 -20.10 27.94 58.36
C ASP A 219 -19.18 27.32 59.47
N HIS A 220 -17.97 27.79 59.54
CA HIS A 220 -17.28 28.39 60.73
C HIS A 220 -15.85 28.79 60.36
#